data_10ee301b6bc3f80fda62b983f9c5fa51
#
_entry.id   10ee301b6bc3f80fda62b983f9c5fa51
#
_cell.length_a   1.000
_cell.length_b   1.000
_cell.length_c   1.000
_cell.angle_alpha   90.00
_cell.angle_beta   90.00
_cell.angle_gamma   90.00
#
_symmetry.space_group_name_H-M   'P 1'
#
loop_
_entity.id
_entity.type
_entity.pdbx_description
1 polymer ?
#
loop_
_entity_poly.entity_id
_entity_poly.type
_entity_poly.pdbx_seq_one_letter_code
_entity_poly.pdbx_strand_id
1 'polypeptide(L)'
;MQTEIKNEWIYEQSPNEVWEYLTQADLIALWLMPNNFKTILGHEFQFKTKPIPSLDLDGIFHCKVLEIIPFQKLIYSWKGGSGNGIFSLDTVVEWTLEENGNGSKLLLKHSGFKEANLAIFTGMTDGWKKNIQKMVNHLNVNK
;
A
#
# COMPACT_ATOMS: atom_id res chain seq x y z
N MET A 1 0.13 11.08 -19.80
CA MET A 1 -0.24 10.99 -18.39
C MET A 1 0.53 9.87 -17.73
N GLN A 2 1.00 10.10 -16.51
CA GLN A 2 1.61 9.01 -15.71
C GLN A 2 0.52 8.07 -15.24
N THR A 3 0.80 6.76 -15.36
CA THR A 3 -0.13 5.70 -14.99
C THR A 3 0.32 4.91 -13.77
N GLU A 4 1.49 5.26 -13.22
CA GLU A 4 2.02 4.55 -12.05
C GLU A 4 2.78 5.46 -11.11
N ILE A 5 2.75 5.09 -9.83
CA ILE A 5 3.51 5.73 -8.76
C ILE A 5 4.66 4.80 -8.44
N LYS A 6 5.88 5.33 -8.43
CA LYS A 6 7.08 4.59 -8.03
C LYS A 6 7.83 5.37 -6.98
N ASN A 7 8.19 4.69 -5.89
CA ASN A 7 8.98 5.28 -4.82
C ASN A 7 9.91 4.23 -4.24
N GLU A 8 11.01 4.69 -3.63
CA GLU A 8 11.90 3.80 -2.90
C GLU A 8 12.37 4.47 -1.61
N TRP A 9 12.61 3.64 -0.60
CA TRP A 9 13.07 4.09 0.72
C TRP A 9 14.15 3.16 1.23
N ILE A 10 15.10 3.74 1.97
CA ILE A 10 16.18 3.00 2.61
C ILE A 10 15.89 2.96 4.10
N TYR A 11 15.97 1.77 4.69
CA TYR A 11 15.74 1.55 6.11
C TYR A 11 16.99 0.96 6.77
N GLU A 12 17.18 1.28 8.05
CA GLU A 12 18.24 0.67 8.85
C GLU A 12 17.87 -0.75 9.30
N GLN A 13 16.55 -1.04 9.34
CA GLN A 13 16.03 -2.33 9.78
C GLN A 13 16.18 -3.39 8.71
N SER A 14 16.28 -4.66 9.15
CA SER A 14 16.39 -5.80 8.25
C SER A 14 15.13 -6.01 7.42
N PRO A 15 15.21 -6.74 6.28
CA PRO A 15 14.00 -7.09 5.52
C PRO A 15 12.94 -7.80 6.36
N ASN A 16 13.33 -8.63 7.31
CA ASN A 16 12.39 -9.32 8.19
C ASN A 16 11.54 -8.33 8.99
N GLU A 17 12.16 -7.30 9.54
CA GLU A 17 11.46 -6.29 10.33
C GLU A 17 10.52 -5.43 9.47
N VAL A 18 10.99 -5.00 8.31
CA VAL A 18 10.17 -4.21 7.39
C VAL A 18 8.99 -5.04 6.86
N TRP A 19 9.23 -6.33 6.58
CA TRP A 19 8.19 -7.24 6.09
C TRP A 19 7.03 -7.36 7.06
N GLU A 20 7.28 -7.35 8.37
CA GLU A 20 6.21 -7.39 9.36
C GLU A 20 5.26 -6.20 9.21
N TYR A 21 5.79 -5.01 8.93
CA TYR A 21 4.98 -3.80 8.73
C TYR A 21 4.20 -3.81 7.41
N LEU A 22 4.54 -4.71 6.50
CA LEU A 22 3.80 -4.89 5.24
C LEU A 22 2.76 -6.01 5.32
N THR A 23 2.85 -6.91 6.31
CA THR A 23 2.07 -8.14 6.29
C THR A 23 1.27 -8.43 7.56
N GLN A 24 1.47 -7.68 8.65
CA GLN A 24 0.66 -7.84 9.85
C GLN A 24 -0.38 -6.73 9.92
N ALA A 25 -1.65 -7.10 9.99
CA ALA A 25 -2.77 -6.15 9.89
C ALA A 25 -2.68 -5.04 10.93
N ASP A 26 -2.32 -5.36 12.17
CA ASP A 26 -2.19 -4.38 13.24
C ASP A 26 -1.04 -3.39 12.99
N LEU A 27 0.06 -3.86 12.41
CA LEU A 27 1.18 -2.99 12.06
C LEU A 27 0.89 -2.14 10.83
N ILE A 28 0.21 -2.70 9.81
CA ILE A 28 -0.22 -1.93 8.63
C ILE A 28 -1.14 -0.79 9.07
N ALA A 29 -2.01 -1.02 10.04
CA ALA A 29 -2.95 0.00 10.52
C ALA A 29 -2.23 1.20 11.16
N LEU A 30 -1.00 1.02 11.66
CA LEU A 30 -0.25 2.12 12.28
C LEU A 30 0.24 3.16 11.27
N TRP A 31 0.46 2.76 10.03
CA TRP A 31 1.01 3.67 9.03
C TRP A 31 0.15 3.86 7.79
N LEU A 32 -0.83 3.01 7.56
CA LEU A 32 -1.68 3.09 6.36
C LEU A 32 -3.14 3.31 6.73
N MET A 33 -3.90 2.24 6.97
CA MET A 33 -5.32 2.31 7.31
C MET A 33 -5.74 1.06 8.08
N PRO A 34 -6.82 1.13 8.86
CA PRO A 34 -7.44 -0.09 9.40
C PRO A 34 -7.73 -1.08 8.27
N ASN A 35 -7.50 -2.38 8.53
CA ASN A 35 -7.61 -3.41 7.51
C ASN A 35 -7.81 -4.78 8.12
N ASN A 36 -8.13 -5.76 7.27
CA ASN A 36 -8.24 -7.17 7.64
C ASN A 36 -7.30 -8.05 6.80
N PHE A 37 -6.11 -7.53 6.53
CA PHE A 37 -5.08 -8.23 5.75
C PHE A 37 -4.68 -9.56 6.40
N LYS A 38 -4.42 -10.56 5.56
CA LYS A 38 -3.77 -11.81 5.97
C LYS A 38 -2.77 -12.21 4.88
N THR A 39 -1.66 -12.81 5.30
CA THR A 39 -0.59 -13.23 4.38
C THR A 39 -0.95 -14.57 3.75
N ILE A 40 -2.01 -14.56 2.96
CA ILE A 40 -2.55 -15.75 2.29
C ILE A 40 -2.82 -15.39 0.84
N LEU A 41 -2.26 -16.17 -0.09
CA LEU A 41 -2.48 -15.96 -1.52
C LEU A 41 -3.97 -16.08 -1.83
N GLY A 42 -4.51 -15.10 -2.57
CA GLY A 42 -5.92 -15.04 -2.93
C GLY A 42 -6.85 -14.46 -1.87
N HIS A 43 -6.33 -14.15 -0.68
CA HIS A 43 -7.15 -13.55 0.38
C HIS A 43 -7.68 -12.18 -0.06
N GLU A 44 -8.99 -12.00 0.10
CA GLU A 44 -9.64 -10.72 -0.16
C GLU A 44 -9.69 -9.93 1.15
N PHE A 45 -9.28 -8.67 1.10
CA PHE A 45 -9.24 -7.81 2.28
C PHE A 45 -9.61 -6.38 1.91
N GLN A 46 -9.77 -5.53 2.92
CA GLN A 46 -10.20 -4.15 2.73
C GLN A 46 -9.36 -3.21 3.59
N PHE A 47 -9.09 -2.03 3.04
CA PHE A 47 -8.65 -0.87 3.80
C PHE A 47 -9.84 0.05 3.98
N LYS A 48 -9.96 0.68 5.14
CA LYS A 48 -11.08 1.57 5.44
C LYS A 48 -10.58 2.91 5.92
N THR A 49 -11.16 3.97 5.35
CA THR A 49 -10.93 5.34 5.77
C THR A 49 -12.25 6.11 5.69
N LYS A 50 -12.22 7.39 5.99
CA LYS A 50 -13.42 8.23 5.85
C LYS A 50 -13.76 8.38 4.36
N PRO A 51 -15.05 8.47 4.01
CA PRO A 51 -15.43 8.76 2.63
C PRO A 51 -14.76 10.03 2.13
N ILE A 52 -14.41 10.05 0.85
CA ILE A 52 -13.83 11.22 0.19
C ILE A 52 -14.72 11.59 -1.00
N PRO A 53 -15.84 12.32 -0.75
CA PRO A 53 -16.82 12.61 -1.79
C PRO A 53 -16.25 13.37 -3.00
N SER A 54 -15.26 14.24 -2.75
CA SER A 54 -14.61 14.98 -3.84
C SER A 54 -13.89 14.09 -4.84
N LEU A 55 -13.58 12.84 -4.47
CA LEU A 55 -12.91 11.87 -5.34
C LEU A 55 -13.84 10.71 -5.72
N ASP A 56 -15.13 10.80 -5.40
CA ASP A 56 -16.09 9.71 -5.59
C ASP A 56 -15.64 8.41 -4.95
N LEU A 57 -15.05 8.50 -3.76
CA LEU A 57 -14.60 7.35 -2.99
C LEU A 57 -15.43 7.23 -1.72
N ASP A 58 -15.94 6.00 -1.47
CA ASP A 58 -16.71 5.71 -0.27
C ASP A 58 -15.85 5.43 0.96
N GLY A 59 -14.52 5.43 0.79
CA GLY A 59 -13.58 5.19 1.88
C GLY A 59 -13.23 3.73 2.10
N ILE A 60 -13.74 2.82 1.26
CA ILE A 60 -13.42 1.40 1.34
C ILE A 60 -12.64 1.00 0.10
N PHE A 61 -11.43 0.46 0.30
CA PHE A 61 -10.62 -0.07 -0.79
C PHE A 61 -10.65 -1.59 -0.73
N HIS A 62 -11.03 -2.22 -1.83
CA HIS A 62 -11.15 -3.67 -1.95
C HIS A 62 -9.90 -4.24 -2.60
N CYS A 63 -9.26 -5.16 -1.91
CA CYS A 63 -7.96 -5.69 -2.30
C CYS A 63 -7.98 -7.22 -2.32
N LYS A 64 -7.08 -7.80 -3.12
CA LYS A 64 -6.88 -9.24 -3.18
C LYS A 64 -5.38 -9.52 -3.28
N VAL A 65 -4.88 -10.43 -2.49
CA VAL A 65 -3.47 -10.82 -2.52
C VAL A 65 -3.21 -11.64 -3.79
N LEU A 66 -2.32 -11.11 -4.65
CA LEU A 66 -2.01 -11.70 -5.95
C LEU A 66 -0.70 -12.49 -5.96
N GLU A 67 0.29 -12.08 -5.17
CA GLU A 67 1.59 -12.74 -5.10
C GLU A 67 2.25 -12.48 -3.76
N ILE A 68 2.90 -13.52 -3.21
CA ILE A 68 3.69 -13.43 -1.99
C ILE A 68 4.99 -14.18 -2.21
N ILE A 69 6.11 -13.50 -2.07
CA ILE A 69 7.43 -14.11 -1.93
C ILE A 69 7.96 -13.61 -0.59
N PRO A 70 7.97 -14.44 0.46
CA PRO A 70 8.31 -13.99 1.81
C PRO A 70 9.59 -13.17 1.86
N PHE A 71 9.52 -12.03 2.53
CA PHE A 71 10.62 -11.08 2.73
C PHE A 71 11.15 -10.42 1.45
N GLN A 72 10.49 -10.63 0.29
CA GLN A 72 10.96 -10.10 -0.99
C GLN A 72 9.90 -9.38 -1.80
N LYS A 73 8.67 -9.91 -1.86
CA LYS A 73 7.64 -9.33 -2.73
C LYS A 73 6.24 -9.58 -2.21
N LEU A 74 5.41 -8.55 -2.32
CA LEU A 74 3.98 -8.62 -2.01
C LEU A 74 3.23 -7.81 -3.04
N ILE A 75 2.26 -8.44 -3.73
CA ILE A 75 1.42 -7.77 -4.71
C ILE A 75 -0.04 -7.98 -4.34
N TYR A 76 -0.83 -6.91 -4.37
CA TYR A 76 -2.28 -7.01 -4.21
C TYR A 76 -2.99 -5.99 -5.09
N SER A 77 -4.23 -6.34 -5.47
CA SER A 77 -5.09 -5.41 -6.20
C SER A 77 -5.61 -4.34 -5.24
N TRP A 78 -5.97 -3.18 -5.80
CA TRP A 78 -6.45 -2.05 -5.02
C TRP A 78 -7.56 -1.38 -5.82
N LYS A 79 -8.80 -1.58 -5.38
CA LYS A 79 -9.99 -1.06 -6.07
C LYS A 79 -10.78 -0.16 -5.15
N GLY A 80 -11.35 0.91 -5.71
CA GLY A 80 -12.18 1.83 -4.97
C GLY A 80 -13.18 2.54 -5.86
N GLY A 81 -14.19 3.14 -5.25
CA GLY A 81 -15.22 3.85 -5.99
C GLY A 81 -16.28 4.43 -5.07
N SER A 82 -17.42 4.76 -5.66
CA SER A 82 -18.54 5.41 -4.96
C SER A 82 -19.36 4.45 -4.09
N GLY A 83 -19.11 3.15 -4.19
CA GLY A 83 -19.89 2.12 -3.51
C GLY A 83 -20.77 1.35 -4.48
N ASN A 84 -21.58 0.40 -3.94
CA ASN A 84 -22.51 -0.42 -4.72
C ASN A 84 -21.84 -1.22 -5.84
N GLY A 85 -20.59 -1.66 -5.62
CA GLY A 85 -19.87 -2.47 -6.60
C GLY A 85 -19.31 -1.67 -7.79
N ILE A 86 -19.38 -0.36 -7.74
CA ILE A 86 -18.81 0.50 -8.79
C ILE A 86 -17.37 0.85 -8.44
N PHE A 87 -16.43 0.43 -9.28
CA PHE A 87 -15.01 0.68 -9.08
C PHE A 87 -14.46 1.59 -10.17
N SER A 88 -14.39 2.89 -9.89
CA SER A 88 -13.74 3.86 -10.77
C SER A 88 -12.23 3.75 -10.71
N LEU A 89 -11.70 3.21 -9.60
CA LEU A 89 -10.28 2.96 -9.38
C LEU A 89 -10.05 1.45 -9.38
N ASP A 90 -9.19 0.97 -10.27
CA ASP A 90 -8.86 -0.45 -10.38
C ASP A 90 -7.36 -0.56 -10.67
N THR A 91 -6.59 -0.78 -9.63
CA THR A 91 -5.13 -0.67 -9.67
C THR A 91 -4.46 -1.86 -8.99
N VAL A 92 -3.12 -1.89 -9.05
CA VAL A 92 -2.31 -2.93 -8.43
C VAL A 92 -1.17 -2.27 -7.65
N VAL A 93 -0.96 -2.75 -6.44
CA VAL A 93 0.14 -2.30 -5.56
C VAL A 93 1.17 -3.42 -5.47
N GLU A 94 2.41 -3.08 -5.79
CA GLU A 94 3.53 -4.02 -5.71
C GLU A 94 4.59 -3.48 -4.76
N TRP A 95 4.91 -4.27 -3.74
CA TRP A 95 6.00 -4.02 -2.80
C TRP A 95 7.15 -4.95 -3.11
N THR A 96 8.36 -4.41 -3.26
CA THR A 96 9.58 -5.19 -3.41
C THR A 96 10.53 -4.80 -2.30
N LEU A 97 11.12 -5.80 -1.65
CA LEU A 97 11.99 -5.61 -0.50
C LEU A 97 13.32 -6.29 -0.76
N GLU A 98 14.41 -5.55 -0.57
CA GLU A 98 15.77 -6.02 -0.84
C GLU A 98 16.67 -5.76 0.36
N GLU A 99 17.69 -6.58 0.53
CA GLU A 99 18.75 -6.29 1.47
C GLU A 99 19.56 -5.09 0.96
N ASN A 100 19.96 -4.22 1.87
CA ASN A 100 20.78 -3.06 1.56
C ASN A 100 21.78 -2.84 2.70
N GLY A 101 22.98 -3.38 2.53
CA GLY A 101 23.95 -3.42 3.63
C GLY A 101 23.39 -4.20 4.81
N ASN A 102 23.34 -3.57 5.99
CA ASN A 102 22.75 -4.18 7.18
C ASN A 102 21.26 -3.88 7.32
N GLY A 103 20.70 -3.13 6.40
CA GLY A 103 19.30 -2.73 6.42
C GLY A 103 18.53 -3.22 5.20
N SER A 104 17.58 -2.40 4.75
CA SER A 104 16.66 -2.76 3.67
C SER A 104 16.42 -1.62 2.70
N LYS A 105 16.02 -1.99 1.49
CA LYS A 105 15.50 -1.08 0.48
C LYS A 105 14.09 -1.54 0.13
N LEU A 106 13.11 -0.67 0.30
CA LEU A 106 11.72 -0.92 -0.03
C LEU A 106 11.33 -0.14 -1.27
N LEU A 107 10.75 -0.85 -2.25
CA LEU A 107 10.25 -0.23 -3.48
C LEU A 107 8.74 -0.40 -3.55
N LEU A 108 8.06 0.68 -3.93
CA LEU A 108 6.62 0.70 -4.20
C LEU A 108 6.39 0.95 -5.68
N LYS A 109 5.50 0.16 -6.26
CA LYS A 109 4.94 0.43 -7.58
C LYS A 109 3.43 0.29 -7.49
N HIS A 110 2.70 1.39 -7.69
CA HIS A 110 1.24 1.41 -7.71
C HIS A 110 0.82 1.80 -9.13
N SER A 111 0.25 0.88 -9.87
CA SER A 111 0.01 1.03 -11.31
C SER A 111 -1.44 0.75 -11.69
N GLY A 112 -1.82 1.17 -12.90
CA GLY A 112 -3.16 0.96 -13.45
C GLY A 112 -4.05 2.20 -13.38
N PHE A 113 -3.50 3.37 -13.06
CA PHE A 113 -4.27 4.62 -13.03
C PHE A 113 -4.64 5.04 -14.46
N LYS A 114 -5.89 5.48 -14.63
CA LYS A 114 -6.43 6.00 -15.90
C LYS A 114 -6.56 7.52 -15.82
N GLU A 115 -6.78 8.17 -16.95
CA GLU A 115 -6.96 9.62 -16.98
C GLU A 115 -8.09 10.08 -16.04
N ALA A 116 -9.18 9.33 -15.98
CA ALA A 116 -10.28 9.63 -15.09
C ALA A 116 -9.88 9.59 -13.60
N ASN A 117 -8.74 8.97 -13.27
CA ASN A 117 -8.23 8.86 -11.90
C ASN A 117 -7.21 9.93 -11.54
N LEU A 118 -7.02 10.97 -12.36
CA LEU A 118 -5.95 11.96 -12.16
C LEU A 118 -5.96 12.58 -10.76
N ALA A 119 -7.12 12.97 -10.25
CA ALA A 119 -7.23 13.56 -8.92
C ALA A 119 -6.84 12.56 -7.82
N ILE A 120 -7.27 11.31 -7.97
CA ILE A 120 -6.92 10.22 -7.04
C ILE A 120 -5.41 9.95 -7.11
N PHE A 121 -4.86 9.87 -8.33
CA PHE A 121 -3.43 9.66 -8.55
C PHE A 121 -2.59 10.72 -7.84
N THR A 122 -2.97 11.99 -7.99
CA THR A 122 -2.26 13.10 -7.34
C THR A 122 -2.31 12.98 -5.82
N GLY A 123 -3.50 12.70 -5.28
CA GLY A 123 -3.67 12.52 -3.83
C GLY A 123 -2.89 11.34 -3.29
N MET A 124 -2.89 10.22 -4.00
CA MET A 124 -2.18 9.01 -3.56
C MET A 124 -0.66 9.14 -3.67
N THR A 125 -0.17 9.89 -4.67
CA THR A 125 1.27 10.17 -4.77
C THR A 125 1.78 10.83 -3.49
N ASP A 126 1.06 11.82 -3.00
CA ASP A 126 1.37 12.50 -1.74
C ASP A 126 1.10 11.60 -0.53
N GLY A 127 -0.03 10.90 -0.55
CA GLY A 127 -0.45 10.00 0.54
C GLY A 127 0.56 8.88 0.81
N TRP A 128 1.09 8.24 -0.22
CA TRP A 128 2.11 7.21 -0.04
C TRP A 128 3.35 7.74 0.67
N LYS A 129 3.83 8.92 0.28
CA LYS A 129 5.00 9.54 0.91
C LYS A 129 4.76 9.78 2.40
N LYS A 130 3.60 10.33 2.74
CA LYS A 130 3.25 10.61 4.14
C LYS A 130 3.08 9.34 4.95
N ASN A 131 2.42 8.33 4.39
CA ASN A 131 2.18 7.08 5.09
C ASN A 131 3.47 6.29 5.31
N ILE A 132 4.33 6.21 4.30
CA ILE A 132 5.61 5.54 4.45
C ILE A 132 6.48 6.24 5.50
N GLN A 133 6.41 7.56 5.60
CA GLN A 133 7.14 8.29 6.64
C GLN A 133 6.65 7.86 8.03
N LYS A 134 5.37 7.57 8.19
CA LYS A 134 4.85 7.01 9.45
C LYS A 134 5.46 5.64 9.74
N MET A 135 5.59 4.79 8.72
CA MET A 135 6.23 3.47 8.88
C MET A 135 7.68 3.63 9.34
N VAL A 136 8.43 4.53 8.70
CA VAL A 136 9.82 4.83 9.09
C VAL A 136 9.88 5.25 10.56
N ASN A 137 8.97 6.13 10.98
CA ASN A 137 8.95 6.60 12.36
C ASN A 137 8.68 5.48 13.36
N HIS A 138 7.74 4.59 13.06
CA HIS A 138 7.44 3.43 13.92
C HIS A 138 8.62 2.46 14.02
N LEU A 139 9.26 2.16 12.89
CA LEU A 139 10.42 1.28 12.86
C LEU A 139 11.57 1.86 13.69
N ASN A 140 11.80 3.16 13.61
CA ASN A 140 12.89 3.81 14.34
C ASN A 140 12.64 3.87 15.85
N VAL A 141 11.38 4.03 16.27
CA VAL A 141 11.02 4.04 17.70
C VAL A 141 11.23 2.66 18.32
N ASN A 142 10.97 1.60 17.58
CA ASN A 142 11.08 0.21 18.06
C ASN A 142 12.47 -0.41 17.81
N LYS A 143 13.41 0.43 17.50
CA LYS A 143 14.76 0.04 17.16
C LYS A 143 15.57 -0.41 18.39
#